data_a52bf334c7fdb266822b64faec4c4011
#
_entry.id   a52bf334c7fdb266822b64faec4c4011
#
_cell.length_a   1.000
_cell.length_b   1.000
_cell.length_c   1.000
_cell.angle_alpha   90.00
_cell.angle_beta   90.00
_cell.angle_gamma   90.00
#
_symmetry.space_group_name_H-M   'P 1'
#
loop_
_entity.id
_entity.type
_entity.pdbx_description
1 polymer ?
#
loop_
_entity_poly.entity_id
_entity_poly.type
_entity_poly.pdbx_seq_one_letter_code
_entity_poly.pdbx_strand_id
1 'polypeptide(L)'
;MIPVFKSCYSIGKSILTIDKQSADGGPDNIIDICKENEYEKLVLVEDTMTGFMKANEACKKNNLQLIFGLRLTCRNNVNEDKDSSDHKIICFSKNDDGCKLLNKIFSFANADNDGAVDFDYLNKVWTDDLALVIPFYDSFIYNNNTKLS
;
A
#
# COMPACT_ATOMS: atom_id res chain seq x y z
N MET A 1 -11.24 -7.91 -14.67
CA MET A 1 -11.09 -6.88 -13.60
C MET A 1 -10.07 -7.41 -12.62
N ILE A 2 -9.10 -6.61 -12.17
CA ILE A 2 -8.13 -7.06 -11.15
C ILE A 2 -8.54 -6.41 -9.83
N PRO A 3 -8.96 -7.19 -8.82
CA PRO A 3 -9.36 -6.65 -7.54
C PRO A 3 -8.13 -6.16 -6.76
N VAL A 4 -8.34 -5.11 -5.95
CA VAL A 4 -7.33 -4.58 -5.03
C VAL A 4 -7.72 -4.99 -3.62
N PHE A 5 -6.82 -5.70 -2.95
CA PHE A 5 -7.03 -6.21 -1.60
C PHE A 5 -6.28 -5.37 -0.56
N LYS A 6 -6.76 -5.44 0.66
CA LYS A 6 -6.11 -5.00 1.88
C LYS A 6 -6.23 -6.11 2.92
N SER A 7 -5.15 -6.44 3.59
CA SER A 7 -5.16 -7.51 4.59
C SER A 7 -5.30 -7.01 6.02
N CYS A 8 -5.44 -7.97 6.95
CA CYS A 8 -5.49 -7.70 8.40
C CYS A 8 -4.18 -7.09 8.95
N TYR A 9 -3.10 -7.08 8.18
CA TYR A 9 -1.85 -6.39 8.54
C TYR A 9 -1.97 -4.86 8.48
N SER A 10 -2.99 -4.34 7.80
CA SER A 10 -3.41 -2.95 7.93
C SER A 10 -4.43 -2.83 9.05
N ILE A 11 -3.95 -2.65 10.29
CA ILE A 11 -4.73 -2.69 11.53
C ILE A 11 -6.04 -1.89 11.42
N GLY A 12 -7.16 -2.54 11.73
CA GLY A 12 -8.50 -1.93 11.72
C GLY A 12 -9.05 -1.60 10.33
N LYS A 13 -8.39 -2.04 9.25
CA LYS A 13 -8.78 -1.71 7.87
C LYS A 13 -9.34 -2.91 7.09
N SER A 14 -9.02 -4.12 7.49
CA SER A 14 -9.50 -5.34 6.85
C SER A 14 -9.52 -6.52 7.82
N ILE A 15 -10.41 -7.47 7.57
CA ILE A 15 -10.46 -8.77 8.25
C ILE A 15 -9.83 -9.88 7.41
N LEU A 16 -9.50 -9.61 6.15
CA LEU A 16 -8.96 -10.62 5.25
C LEU A 16 -7.56 -11.07 5.67
N THR A 17 -7.28 -12.36 5.59
CA THR A 17 -5.98 -12.96 5.90
C THR A 17 -5.20 -13.31 4.63
N ILE A 18 -3.88 -13.53 4.77
CA ILE A 18 -3.01 -13.98 3.67
C ILE A 18 -2.38 -15.32 3.97
N ASP A 19 -1.98 -15.55 5.22
CA ASP A 19 -1.10 -16.64 5.65
C ASP A 19 -1.81 -17.72 6.47
N LYS A 20 -3.07 -17.54 6.79
CA LYS A 20 -3.85 -18.50 7.57
C LYS A 20 -5.06 -18.97 6.77
N GLN A 21 -5.35 -20.27 6.81
CA GLN A 21 -6.66 -20.74 6.41
C GLN A 21 -7.72 -20.05 7.26
N SER A 22 -8.79 -19.60 6.63
CA SER A 22 -9.97 -19.18 7.37
C SER A 22 -10.47 -20.37 8.19
N ALA A 23 -10.57 -20.19 9.50
CA ALA A 23 -11.33 -21.12 10.33
C ALA A 23 -12.83 -20.91 10.02
N ASP A 24 -13.65 -21.93 10.24
CA ASP A 24 -15.10 -21.80 10.10
C ASP A 24 -15.59 -20.55 10.88
N GLY A 25 -16.16 -19.58 10.14
CA GLY A 25 -16.58 -18.28 10.66
C GLY A 25 -15.46 -17.26 10.91
N GLY A 26 -14.22 -17.55 10.48
CA GLY A 26 -13.09 -16.63 10.50
C GLY A 26 -13.02 -15.69 9.27
N PRO A 27 -12.02 -14.81 9.20
CA PRO A 27 -11.82 -13.95 8.06
C PRO A 27 -11.41 -14.75 6.81
N ASP A 28 -11.87 -14.32 5.64
CA ASP A 28 -11.54 -14.96 4.38
C ASP A 28 -10.06 -14.84 4.04
N ASN A 29 -9.50 -15.90 3.45
CA ASN A 29 -8.13 -15.90 2.97
C ASN A 29 -8.06 -15.33 1.55
N ILE A 30 -7.24 -14.30 1.36
CA ILE A 30 -7.08 -13.60 0.07
C ILE A 30 -6.57 -14.56 -1.02
N ILE A 31 -5.70 -15.50 -0.67
CA ILE A 31 -5.15 -16.49 -1.62
C ILE A 31 -6.25 -17.42 -2.12
N ASP A 32 -7.14 -17.86 -1.24
CA ASP A 32 -8.27 -18.73 -1.60
C ASP A 32 -9.26 -17.96 -2.49
N ILE A 33 -9.55 -16.70 -2.19
CA ILE A 33 -10.36 -15.82 -3.06
C ILE A 33 -9.73 -15.71 -4.45
N CYS A 34 -8.40 -15.53 -4.52
CA CYS A 34 -7.71 -15.44 -5.81
C CYS A 34 -7.84 -16.74 -6.62
N LYS A 35 -7.72 -17.91 -5.96
CA LYS A 35 -7.84 -19.21 -6.63
C LYS A 35 -9.27 -19.50 -7.11
N GLU A 36 -10.26 -19.26 -6.26
CA GLU A 36 -11.68 -19.47 -6.59
C GLU A 36 -12.12 -18.61 -7.80
N ASN A 37 -11.51 -17.44 -7.97
CA ASN A 37 -11.80 -16.53 -9.08
C ASN A 37 -10.79 -16.62 -10.22
N GLU A 38 -9.88 -17.58 -10.21
CA GLU A 38 -8.86 -17.81 -11.24
C GLU A 38 -7.99 -16.56 -11.53
N TYR A 39 -7.67 -15.78 -10.48
CA TYR A 39 -6.77 -14.63 -10.62
C TYR A 39 -5.31 -15.09 -10.69
N GLU A 40 -4.58 -14.60 -11.66
CA GLU A 40 -3.13 -14.83 -11.81
C GLU A 40 -2.30 -13.82 -10.98
N LYS A 41 -2.91 -12.71 -10.57
CA LYS A 41 -2.25 -11.61 -9.89
C LYS A 41 -3.01 -11.22 -8.64
N LEU A 42 -2.26 -10.99 -7.57
CA LEU A 42 -2.75 -10.39 -6.34
C LEU A 42 -2.24 -8.96 -6.24
N VAL A 43 -3.14 -7.97 -6.28
CA VAL A 43 -2.82 -6.58 -5.97
C VAL A 43 -3.16 -6.33 -4.51
N LEU A 44 -2.15 -6.07 -3.69
CA LEU A 44 -2.27 -5.86 -2.26
C LEU A 44 -1.80 -4.45 -1.90
N VAL A 45 -2.67 -3.64 -1.31
CA VAL A 45 -2.36 -2.29 -0.85
C VAL A 45 -2.45 -2.23 0.66
N GLU A 46 -1.33 -2.00 1.32
CA GLU A 46 -1.20 -1.97 2.77
C GLU A 46 -0.79 -0.59 3.28
N ASP A 47 -1.09 -0.33 4.56
CA ASP A 47 -0.62 0.88 5.25
C ASP A 47 0.74 0.66 5.93
N THR A 48 1.25 -0.59 5.93
CA THR A 48 2.52 -0.99 6.53
C THR A 48 3.25 -2.04 5.70
N MET A 49 4.54 -2.24 5.96
CA MET A 49 5.33 -3.30 5.33
C MET A 49 5.22 -4.66 6.05
N THR A 50 4.49 -4.74 7.15
CA THR A 50 4.44 -5.91 8.04
C THR A 50 3.98 -7.20 7.34
N GLY A 51 2.99 -7.10 6.45
CA GLY A 51 2.45 -8.25 5.73
C GLY A 51 3.21 -8.64 4.46
N PHE A 52 4.19 -7.84 4.02
CA PHE A 52 4.84 -8.02 2.72
C PHE A 52 5.49 -9.40 2.54
N MET A 53 6.32 -9.83 3.49
CA MET A 53 7.04 -11.10 3.38
C MET A 53 6.09 -12.29 3.30
N LYS A 54 5.04 -12.29 4.14
CA LYS A 54 4.02 -13.34 4.15
C LYS A 54 3.22 -13.38 2.85
N ALA A 55 2.84 -12.21 2.34
CA ALA A 55 2.16 -12.10 1.04
C ALA A 55 3.04 -12.64 -0.09
N ASN A 56 4.32 -12.28 -0.12
CA ASN A 56 5.27 -12.75 -1.12
C ASN A 56 5.47 -14.28 -1.08
N GLU A 57 5.63 -14.85 0.11
CA GLU A 57 5.74 -16.30 0.27
C GLU A 57 4.45 -17.03 -0.12
N ALA A 58 3.29 -16.52 0.30
CA ALA A 58 2.00 -17.11 -0.05
C ALA A 58 1.73 -17.06 -1.55
N CYS A 59 2.03 -15.94 -2.20
CA CYS A 59 1.91 -15.81 -3.64
C CYS A 59 2.84 -16.76 -4.39
N LYS A 60 4.12 -16.86 -4.00
CA LYS A 60 5.09 -17.79 -4.61
C LYS A 60 4.64 -19.24 -4.49
N LYS A 61 4.13 -19.67 -3.33
CA LYS A 61 3.62 -21.04 -3.10
C LYS A 61 2.40 -21.38 -3.96
N ASN A 62 1.65 -20.37 -4.38
CA ASN A 62 0.39 -20.54 -5.11
C ASN A 62 0.45 -20.05 -6.56
N ASN A 63 1.65 -19.82 -7.11
CA ASN A 63 1.88 -19.34 -8.47
C ASN A 63 1.13 -18.04 -8.81
N LEU A 64 0.94 -17.16 -7.83
CA LEU A 64 0.36 -15.83 -8.00
C LEU A 64 1.46 -14.77 -8.13
N GLN A 65 1.27 -13.82 -9.03
CA GLN A 65 2.13 -12.64 -9.09
C GLN A 65 1.67 -11.62 -8.04
N LEU A 66 2.51 -11.31 -7.06
CA LEU A 66 2.23 -10.25 -6.11
C LEU A 66 2.54 -8.88 -6.72
N ILE A 67 1.59 -7.95 -6.64
CA ILE A 67 1.76 -6.51 -6.89
C ILE A 67 1.50 -5.81 -5.57
N PHE A 68 2.56 -5.35 -4.92
CA PHE A 68 2.48 -4.76 -3.59
C PHE A 68 2.54 -3.23 -3.65
N GLY A 69 1.57 -2.59 -3.03
CA GLY A 69 1.48 -1.15 -2.87
C GLY A 69 1.46 -0.73 -1.40
N LEU A 70 2.18 0.33 -1.09
CA LEU A 70 2.21 0.97 0.21
C LEU A 70 1.44 2.28 0.16
N ARG A 71 0.38 2.40 0.97
CA ARG A 71 -0.40 3.61 1.12
C ARG A 71 0.22 4.49 2.20
N LEU A 72 0.65 5.68 1.81
CA LEU A 72 1.35 6.64 2.65
C LEU A 72 0.55 7.93 2.80
N THR A 73 0.81 8.64 3.88
CA THR A 73 0.45 10.05 4.01
C THR A 73 1.51 10.88 3.28
N CYS A 74 1.06 11.76 2.39
CA CYS A 74 1.93 12.75 1.75
C CYS A 74 1.56 14.14 2.27
N ARG A 75 2.55 14.87 2.73
CA ARG A 75 2.46 16.21 3.29
C ARG A 75 3.24 17.18 2.40
N ASN A 76 2.92 18.46 2.43
CA ASN A 76 3.68 19.45 1.67
C ASN A 76 5.13 19.53 2.17
N ASN A 77 5.31 19.51 3.49
CA ASN A 77 6.61 19.47 4.14
C ASN A 77 6.51 18.62 5.42
N VAL A 78 7.34 17.60 5.56
CA VAL A 78 7.33 16.70 6.74
C VAL A 78 7.73 17.40 8.04
N ASN A 79 8.42 18.55 7.96
CA ASN A 79 8.81 19.35 9.12
C ASN A 79 7.70 20.28 9.62
N GLU A 80 6.57 20.36 8.93
CA GLU A 80 5.41 21.14 9.35
C GLU A 80 4.47 20.26 10.19
N ASP A 81 3.71 20.88 11.10
CA ASP A 81 2.71 20.18 11.90
C ASP A 81 1.63 19.53 11.02
N LYS A 82 1.01 18.48 11.55
CA LYS A 82 -0.13 17.83 10.91
C LYS A 82 -1.19 18.87 10.58
N ASP A 83 -1.35 19.14 9.30
CA ASP A 83 -2.29 20.11 8.80
C ASP A 83 -3.38 19.44 7.93
N SER A 84 -4.42 20.22 7.62
CA SER A 84 -5.48 19.89 6.67
C SER A 84 -4.98 19.57 5.24
N SER A 85 -3.68 19.70 4.98
CA SER A 85 -3.02 19.41 3.71
C SER A 85 -2.53 17.96 3.56
N ASP A 86 -2.70 17.09 4.58
CA ASP A 86 -2.30 15.69 4.49
C ASP A 86 -3.14 14.94 3.45
N HIS A 87 -2.47 14.33 2.47
CA HIS A 87 -3.08 13.57 1.38
C HIS A 87 -2.62 12.11 1.40
N LYS A 88 -3.36 11.24 0.73
CA LYS A 88 -2.94 9.85 0.54
C LYS A 88 -2.37 9.63 -0.85
N ILE A 89 -1.28 8.86 -0.88
CA ILE A 89 -0.65 8.34 -2.10
C ILE A 89 -0.46 6.84 -1.94
N ILE A 90 -0.33 6.12 -3.06
CA ILE A 90 0.02 4.71 -3.06
C ILE A 90 1.25 4.54 -3.94
N CYS A 91 2.31 3.99 -3.36
CA CYS A 91 3.53 3.65 -4.08
C CYS A 91 3.56 2.14 -4.33
N PHE A 92 3.60 1.71 -5.59
CA PHE A 92 3.75 0.32 -5.98
C PHE A 92 5.20 0.01 -6.35
N SER A 93 5.68 -1.16 -5.95
CA SER A 93 6.93 -1.72 -6.47
C SER A 93 6.69 -2.46 -7.78
N LYS A 94 7.58 -2.27 -8.76
CA LYS A 94 7.57 -3.00 -10.04
C LYS A 94 8.48 -4.23 -10.00
N ASN A 95 9.47 -4.25 -9.09
CA ASN A 95 10.49 -5.29 -8.97
C ASN A 95 11.09 -5.31 -7.56
N ASP A 96 12.11 -6.14 -7.34
CA ASP A 96 12.76 -6.30 -6.04
C ASP A 96 13.46 -5.01 -5.56
N ASP A 97 14.02 -4.22 -6.47
CA ASP A 97 14.65 -2.94 -6.11
C ASP A 97 13.59 -1.90 -5.71
N GLY A 98 12.45 -1.89 -6.37
CA GLY A 98 11.27 -1.13 -5.94
C GLY A 98 10.80 -1.53 -4.53
N CYS A 99 10.84 -2.83 -4.17
CA CYS A 99 10.50 -3.29 -2.82
C CYS A 99 11.48 -2.75 -1.76
N LYS A 100 12.79 -2.70 -2.07
CA LYS A 100 13.79 -2.09 -1.18
C LYS A 100 13.54 -0.60 -1.00
N LEU A 101 13.16 0.10 -2.09
CA LEU A 101 12.81 1.51 -2.03
C LEU A 101 11.55 1.77 -1.22
N LEU A 102 10.50 0.94 -1.37
CA LEU A 102 9.30 1.04 -0.51
C LEU A 102 9.65 0.90 0.97
N ASN A 103 10.53 -0.05 1.32
CA ASN A 103 10.97 -0.21 2.69
C ASN A 103 11.74 1.02 3.21
N LYS A 104 12.59 1.63 2.36
CA LYS A 104 13.31 2.86 2.68
C LYS A 104 12.35 4.04 2.89
N ILE A 105 11.35 4.19 2.00
CA ILE A 105 10.32 5.23 2.11
C ILE A 105 9.48 5.03 3.38
N PHE A 106 9.09 3.80 3.67
CA PHE A 106 8.34 3.46 4.88
C PHE A 106 9.14 3.77 6.15
N SER A 107 10.44 3.43 6.16
CA SER A 107 11.33 3.73 7.30
C SER A 107 11.47 5.23 7.52
N PHE A 108 11.69 6.01 6.46
CA PHE A 108 11.73 7.47 6.54
C PHE A 108 10.44 8.05 7.11
N ALA A 109 9.29 7.61 6.62
CA ALA A 109 7.99 8.10 7.09
C ALA A 109 7.78 7.83 8.59
N ASN A 110 8.17 6.63 9.08
CA ASN A 110 7.79 6.18 10.42
C ASN A 110 8.87 6.37 11.48
N ALA A 111 10.14 6.63 11.11
CA ALA A 111 11.20 6.87 12.08
C ALA A 111 11.09 8.27 12.69
N ASP A 112 10.99 9.30 11.87
CA ASP A 112 11.13 10.69 12.32
C ASP A 112 10.03 11.64 11.78
N ASN A 113 9.10 11.14 10.94
CA ASN A 113 8.18 11.99 10.17
C ASN A 113 6.70 11.67 10.39
N ASP A 114 6.37 11.08 11.53
CA ASP A 114 5.00 10.83 11.99
C ASP A 114 4.09 10.11 10.96
N GLY A 115 4.68 9.17 10.22
CA GLY A 115 4.00 8.38 9.19
C GLY A 115 3.78 9.11 7.86
N ALA A 116 4.43 10.27 7.65
CA ALA A 116 4.29 11.06 6.45
C ALA A 116 5.58 11.11 5.61
N VAL A 117 5.41 11.36 4.32
CA VAL A 117 6.48 11.70 3.37
C VAL A 117 6.12 13.01 2.70
N ASP A 118 7.10 13.68 2.09
CA ASP A 118 6.86 14.82 1.20
C ASP A 118 7.40 14.55 -0.20
N PHE A 119 7.01 15.39 -1.15
CA PHE A 119 7.46 15.26 -2.54
C PHE A 119 8.96 15.53 -2.70
N ASP A 120 9.56 16.35 -1.84
CA ASP A 120 11.00 16.61 -1.88
C ASP A 120 11.81 15.37 -1.54
N TYR A 121 11.39 14.61 -0.54
CA TYR A 121 12.00 13.32 -0.22
C TYR A 121 11.73 12.29 -1.33
N LEU A 122 10.47 12.18 -1.78
CA LEU A 122 10.13 11.24 -2.84
C LEU A 122 10.95 11.49 -4.10
N ASN A 123 11.10 12.74 -4.55
CA ASN A 123 11.90 13.09 -5.71
C ASN A 123 13.38 12.68 -5.58
N LYS A 124 13.94 12.70 -4.36
CA LYS A 124 15.33 12.29 -4.12
C LYS A 124 15.55 10.79 -4.22
N VAL A 125 14.51 9.98 -3.88
CA VAL A 125 14.65 8.52 -3.81
C VAL A 125 13.92 7.80 -4.94
N TRP A 126 13.14 8.49 -5.74
CA TRP A 126 12.31 7.93 -6.79
C TRP A 126 13.14 7.35 -7.93
N THR A 127 12.75 6.16 -8.39
CA THR A 127 13.30 5.52 -9.59
C THR A 127 12.17 4.92 -10.43
N ASP A 128 12.51 4.46 -11.62
CA ASP A 128 11.57 3.77 -12.51
C ASP A 128 11.09 2.41 -11.96
N ASP A 129 11.66 1.94 -10.85
CA ASP A 129 11.23 0.70 -10.17
C ASP A 129 9.95 0.88 -9.34
N LEU A 130 9.48 2.12 -9.21
CA LEU A 130 8.26 2.46 -8.51
C LEU A 130 7.18 2.97 -9.47
N ALA A 131 5.93 2.86 -9.04
CA ALA A 131 4.79 3.54 -9.67
C ALA A 131 3.97 4.26 -8.61
N LEU A 132 3.58 5.50 -8.91
CA LEU A 132 2.74 6.32 -8.05
C LEU A 132 1.28 6.23 -8.49
N VAL A 133 0.40 6.01 -7.53
CA VAL A 133 -1.04 6.13 -7.71
C VAL A 133 -1.59 7.14 -6.73
N ILE A 134 -2.40 8.06 -7.23
CA ILE A 134 -3.08 9.09 -6.45
C ILE A 134 -4.55 8.67 -6.32
N PRO A 135 -5.01 8.25 -5.11
CA PRO A 135 -6.42 7.92 -4.90
C PRO A 135 -7.28 9.17 -5.07
N PHE A 136 -8.45 9.02 -5.70
CA PHE A 136 -9.29 10.19 -5.97
C PHE A 136 -9.78 10.88 -4.68
N TYR A 137 -10.41 10.11 -3.78
CA TYR A 137 -11.11 10.69 -2.62
C TYR A 137 -10.19 11.21 -1.50
N ASP A 138 -9.02 10.58 -1.29
CA ASP A 138 -8.11 10.91 -0.19
C ASP A 138 -6.92 11.74 -0.66
N SER A 139 -7.05 12.43 -1.80
CA SER A 139 -5.94 13.16 -2.42
C SER A 139 -6.24 14.65 -2.58
N PHE A 140 -5.21 15.40 -2.93
CA PHE A 140 -5.33 16.80 -3.29
C PHE A 140 -6.26 17.04 -4.50
N ILE A 141 -6.49 16.05 -5.36
CA ILE A 141 -7.39 16.15 -6.52
C ILE A 141 -8.82 16.39 -6.03
N TYR A 142 -9.30 15.58 -5.08
CA TYR A 142 -10.64 15.73 -4.51
C TYR A 142 -10.77 17.04 -3.73
N ASN A 143 -9.79 17.34 -2.86
CA ASN A 143 -9.83 18.55 -2.04
C ASN A 143 -9.80 19.84 -2.86
N ASN A 144 -9.06 19.86 -3.97
CA ASN A 144 -9.03 21.01 -4.86
C ASN A 144 -10.33 21.14 -5.68
N ASN A 145 -10.94 20.03 -6.08
CA ASN A 145 -12.18 20.06 -6.85
C ASN A 145 -13.37 20.54 -6.02
N THR A 146 -13.41 20.21 -4.72
CA THR A 146 -14.47 20.65 -3.81
C THR A 146 -14.31 22.10 -3.31
N LYS A 147 -13.11 22.69 -3.41
CA LYS A 147 -12.85 24.09 -3.04
C LYS A 147 -13.13 25.08 -4.20
N LEU A 148 -13.34 24.58 -5.41
CA LEU A 148 -13.63 25.37 -6.62
C LEU A 148 -15.15 25.46 -6.91
N SER A 149 -15.96 24.87 -6.08
CA SER A 149 -17.43 24.96 -6.08
C SER A 149 -17.88 25.76 -4.83
#